data_9ddf965c8711c0e549acd8c1cffaf1aa
#
_entry.id   9ddf965c8711c0e549acd8c1cffaf1aa
#
_cell.length_a   1.000
_cell.length_b   1.000
_cell.length_c   1.000
_cell.angle_alpha   90.00
_cell.angle_beta   90.00
_cell.angle_gamma   90.00
#
_symmetry.space_group_name_H-M   'P 1'
#
loop_
_entity.id
_entity.type
_entity.pdbx_description
1 polymer ?
#
loop_
_entity_poly.entity_id
_entity_poly.type
_entity_poly.pdbx_seq_one_letter_code
_entity_poly.pdbx_strand_id
1 'polypeptide(L)'
;PRDYFQHRDRMGGSGSLGGKACGMLLARKIIHTELPEYRKYFEPHDSFYIGSDVFYTYIVSNNCWETRIEQRTEEGYFTKAEALKDALLSGTFPPDIREKFRTLLEYFGQSPIIVRSSSFLEDGFGNAFAGKYESVFCVNQGSPEERLEAFESAVRTVYASTMDISALEYRKQRGLQHSDEQMAVLVQRVSGSYHGDLFFPAAAGVGYSYSSYRWNKYMDPAAGLLRIVAGLGTRAVDRPDHDYPRLANLDRPAVPMQNSVADRHRFSQRFMDVLDTEKNELTEIEIDSMLENLPLWYKKAVMERDY
;
A
#
# COMPACT_ATOMS: atom_id res chain seq x y z
N PRO A 1 2.98 -25.80 0.61
CA PRO A 1 2.91 -26.28 -0.77
C PRO A 1 1.51 -26.16 -1.38
N ARG A 2 0.42 -26.60 -0.68
CA ARG A 2 -0.95 -26.50 -1.23
C ARG A 2 -1.38 -25.06 -1.53
N ASP A 3 -1.06 -24.11 -0.65
CA ASP A 3 -1.45 -22.71 -0.83
C ASP A 3 -0.68 -22.05 -1.99
N TYR A 4 0.56 -22.47 -2.25
CA TYR A 4 1.32 -22.03 -3.42
C TYR A 4 0.64 -22.40 -4.75
N PHE A 5 0.15 -23.61 -4.87
CA PHE A 5 -0.54 -24.08 -6.09
C PHE A 5 -1.88 -23.37 -6.31
N GLN A 6 -2.58 -22.95 -5.26
CA GLN A 6 -3.82 -22.19 -5.38
C GLN A 6 -3.62 -20.76 -5.92
N HIS A 7 -2.40 -20.22 -5.81
CA HIS A 7 -2.08 -18.86 -6.26
C HIS A 7 -1.25 -18.84 -7.55
N ARG A 8 -0.88 -20.00 -8.09
CA ARG A 8 -0.04 -20.11 -9.29
C ARG A 8 -0.63 -19.38 -10.49
N ASP A 9 -1.92 -19.45 -10.69
CA ASP A 9 -2.62 -18.80 -11.81
C ASP A 9 -2.70 -17.28 -11.65
N ARG A 10 -2.32 -16.76 -10.48
CA ARG A 10 -2.26 -15.33 -10.16
C ARG A 10 -0.82 -14.81 -10.04
N MET A 11 0.14 -15.55 -10.58
CA MET A 11 1.55 -15.17 -10.57
C MET A 11 2.00 -14.72 -11.97
N GLY A 12 2.49 -13.50 -12.04
CA GLY A 12 3.30 -13.03 -13.16
C GLY A 12 4.77 -13.32 -12.87
N GLY A 13 5.30 -14.44 -13.37
CA GLY A 13 6.66 -14.89 -13.07
C GLY A 13 6.73 -16.09 -12.14
N SER A 14 7.94 -16.46 -11.73
CA SER A 14 8.24 -17.65 -10.92
C SER A 14 9.17 -17.38 -9.73
N GLY A 15 9.57 -16.13 -9.53
CA GLY A 15 10.49 -15.71 -8.49
C GLY A 15 9.86 -15.60 -7.09
N SER A 16 10.58 -14.97 -6.17
CA SER A 16 10.10 -14.67 -4.81
C SER A 16 8.90 -13.74 -4.83
N LEU A 17 7.95 -13.94 -3.93
CA LEU A 17 6.78 -13.06 -3.73
C LEU A 17 7.06 -11.89 -2.79
N GLY A 18 8.18 -11.93 -2.08
CA GLY A 18 8.57 -10.92 -1.09
C GLY A 18 7.82 -10.97 0.24
N GLY A 19 8.26 -10.12 1.17
CA GLY A 19 7.81 -10.15 2.57
C GLY A 19 6.34 -9.77 2.73
N LYS A 20 5.92 -8.67 2.14
CA LYS A 20 4.55 -8.15 2.27
C LYS A 20 3.49 -9.14 1.77
N ALA A 21 3.71 -9.75 0.60
CA ALA A 21 2.81 -10.75 0.05
C ALA A 21 2.77 -12.01 0.92
N CYS A 22 3.93 -12.50 1.36
CA CYS A 22 4.02 -13.67 2.24
C CYS A 22 3.34 -13.41 3.59
N GLY A 23 3.58 -12.26 4.21
CA GLY A 23 2.95 -11.86 5.47
C GLY A 23 1.44 -11.78 5.37
N MET A 24 0.91 -11.19 4.29
CA MET A 24 -0.53 -11.13 4.04
C MET A 24 -1.15 -12.53 3.87
N LEU A 25 -0.51 -13.41 3.10
CA LEU A 25 -0.99 -14.79 2.90
C LEU A 25 -0.96 -15.59 4.20
N LEU A 26 0.08 -15.42 5.02
CA LEU A 26 0.20 -16.07 6.32
C LEU A 26 -0.87 -15.57 7.30
N ALA A 27 -1.04 -14.26 7.43
CA ALA A 27 -2.07 -13.67 8.30
C ALA A 27 -3.47 -14.16 7.91
N ARG A 28 -3.78 -14.18 6.63
CA ARG A 28 -5.04 -14.73 6.12
C ARG A 28 -5.20 -16.21 6.46
N LYS A 29 -4.14 -17.02 6.33
CA LYS A 29 -4.17 -18.43 6.69
C LYS A 29 -4.48 -18.61 8.16
N ILE A 30 -3.82 -17.87 9.04
CA ILE A 30 -4.06 -17.90 10.49
C ILE A 30 -5.52 -17.58 10.80
N ILE A 31 -6.06 -16.49 10.25
CA ILE A 31 -7.46 -16.12 10.47
C ILE A 31 -8.41 -17.23 10.02
N HIS A 32 -8.15 -17.83 8.86
CA HIS A 32 -9.01 -18.88 8.33
C HIS A 32 -8.95 -20.18 9.12
N THR A 33 -7.83 -20.49 9.79
CA THR A 33 -7.66 -21.72 10.57
C THR A 33 -8.01 -21.55 12.02
N GLU A 34 -7.59 -20.44 12.64
CA GLU A 34 -7.71 -20.22 14.09
C GLU A 34 -8.97 -19.42 14.48
N LEU A 35 -9.50 -18.61 13.54
CA LEU A 35 -10.62 -17.71 13.77
C LEU A 35 -11.69 -17.83 12.68
N PRO A 36 -12.22 -19.06 12.41
CA PRO A 36 -13.11 -19.29 11.29
C PRO A 36 -14.43 -18.52 11.36
N GLU A 37 -14.90 -18.16 12.57
CA GLU A 37 -16.12 -17.38 12.80
C GLU A 37 -16.02 -15.94 12.26
N TYR A 38 -14.81 -15.41 12.11
CA TYR A 38 -14.57 -14.06 11.57
C TYR A 38 -14.50 -14.03 10.04
N ARG A 39 -14.47 -15.16 9.35
CA ARG A 39 -14.35 -15.22 7.86
C ARG A 39 -15.39 -14.37 7.15
N LYS A 40 -16.60 -14.28 7.69
CA LYS A 40 -17.71 -13.50 7.12
C LYS A 40 -17.47 -11.98 7.09
N TYR A 41 -16.48 -11.49 7.83
CA TYR A 41 -16.13 -10.08 7.91
C TYR A 41 -14.97 -9.70 6.98
N PHE A 42 -14.33 -10.69 6.35
CA PHE A 42 -13.21 -10.48 5.44
C PHE A 42 -13.68 -10.52 3.99
N GLU A 43 -13.24 -9.54 3.22
CA GLU A 43 -13.42 -9.59 1.78
C GLU A 43 -12.66 -10.79 1.18
N PRO A 44 -13.15 -11.37 0.08
CA PRO A 44 -12.42 -12.38 -0.68
C PRO A 44 -11.05 -11.85 -1.08
N HIS A 45 -10.04 -12.71 -0.98
CA HIS A 45 -8.70 -12.37 -1.43
C HIS A 45 -8.69 -12.14 -2.94
N ASP A 46 -8.30 -10.95 -3.34
CA ASP A 46 -8.22 -10.54 -4.74
C ASP A 46 -6.90 -9.83 -5.02
N SER A 47 -5.86 -10.64 -5.24
CA SER A 47 -4.49 -10.17 -5.46
C SER A 47 -3.82 -10.96 -6.55
N PHE A 48 -2.90 -10.27 -7.26
CA PHE A 48 -1.91 -10.85 -8.15
C PHE A 48 -0.51 -10.59 -7.63
N TYR A 49 0.43 -11.45 -8.00
CA TYR A 49 1.81 -11.38 -7.56
C TYR A 49 2.73 -11.34 -8.77
N ILE A 50 3.60 -10.35 -8.82
CA ILE A 50 4.67 -10.26 -9.81
C ILE A 50 5.95 -10.66 -9.09
N GLY A 51 6.53 -11.79 -9.48
CA GLY A 51 7.72 -12.34 -8.85
C GLY A 51 8.97 -11.49 -9.09
N SER A 52 9.95 -11.67 -8.24
CA SER A 52 11.23 -10.95 -8.34
C SER A 52 12.04 -11.27 -9.60
N ASP A 53 11.75 -12.38 -10.28
CA ASP A 53 12.32 -12.72 -11.58
C ASP A 53 11.94 -11.70 -12.66
N VAL A 54 10.74 -11.12 -12.59
CA VAL A 54 10.31 -10.04 -13.50
C VAL A 54 11.15 -8.78 -13.29
N PHE A 55 11.49 -8.45 -12.05
CA PHE A 55 12.38 -7.33 -11.74
C PHE A 55 13.78 -7.51 -12.36
N TYR A 56 14.37 -8.69 -12.22
CA TYR A 56 15.66 -8.99 -12.83
C TYR A 56 15.59 -8.98 -14.36
N THR A 57 14.55 -9.56 -14.93
CA THR A 57 14.33 -9.52 -16.39
C THR A 57 14.22 -8.07 -16.88
N TYR A 58 13.51 -7.21 -16.15
CA TYR A 58 13.39 -5.80 -16.46
C TYR A 58 14.74 -5.08 -16.43
N ILE A 59 15.56 -5.30 -15.41
CA ILE A 59 16.90 -4.72 -15.28
C ILE A 59 17.79 -5.14 -16.45
N VAL A 60 17.79 -6.43 -16.78
CA VAL A 60 18.65 -6.96 -17.85
C VAL A 60 18.18 -6.47 -19.24
N SER A 61 16.89 -6.51 -19.51
CA SER A 61 16.33 -6.10 -20.81
C SER A 61 16.48 -4.61 -21.11
N ASN A 62 16.62 -3.78 -20.06
CA ASN A 62 16.84 -2.34 -20.20
C ASN A 62 18.31 -1.93 -20.01
N ASN A 63 19.26 -2.86 -20.07
CA ASN A 63 20.70 -2.62 -19.92
C ASN A 63 21.08 -1.93 -18.58
N CYS A 64 20.28 -2.10 -17.54
CA CYS A 64 20.52 -1.48 -16.23
C CYS A 64 21.49 -2.31 -15.35
N TRP A 65 21.93 -3.47 -15.81
CA TRP A 65 22.69 -4.41 -14.99
C TRP A 65 24.04 -3.86 -14.53
N GLU A 66 24.80 -3.25 -15.45
CA GLU A 66 26.10 -2.66 -15.12
C GLU A 66 25.97 -1.51 -14.12
N THR A 67 25.04 -0.60 -14.37
CA THR A 67 24.74 0.52 -13.43
C THR A 67 24.32 0.01 -12.07
N ARG A 68 23.55 -1.10 -12.02
CA ARG A 68 23.16 -1.75 -10.75
C ARG A 68 24.38 -2.31 -10.02
N ILE A 69 25.33 -2.94 -10.72
CA ILE A 69 26.57 -3.45 -10.10
C ILE A 69 27.39 -2.29 -9.52
N GLU A 70 27.57 -1.21 -10.31
CA GLU A 70 28.26 -0.01 -9.84
C GLU A 70 27.56 0.63 -8.63
N GLN A 71 26.23 0.72 -8.63
CA GLN A 71 25.45 1.25 -7.53
C GLN A 71 25.64 0.45 -6.22
N ARG A 72 25.95 -0.85 -6.29
CA ARG A 72 26.16 -1.69 -5.13
C ARG A 72 27.59 -1.60 -4.55
N THR A 73 28.49 -0.87 -5.17
CA THR A 73 29.81 -0.56 -4.62
C THR A 73 29.70 0.48 -3.51
N GLU A 74 30.71 0.57 -2.65
CA GLU A 74 30.71 1.58 -1.58
C GLU A 74 30.70 3.01 -2.14
N GLU A 75 31.43 3.26 -3.20
CA GLU A 75 31.51 4.56 -3.88
C GLU A 75 30.23 4.87 -4.69
N GLY A 76 29.67 3.86 -5.32
CA GLY A 76 28.49 3.98 -6.19
C GLY A 76 27.16 4.01 -5.45
N TYR A 77 27.12 3.62 -4.18
CA TYR A 77 25.87 3.35 -3.46
C TYR A 77 24.85 4.49 -3.52
N PHE A 78 25.30 5.72 -3.32
CA PHE A 78 24.48 6.92 -3.48
C PHE A 78 24.69 7.63 -4.82
N THR A 79 25.92 7.65 -5.32
CA THR A 79 26.28 8.43 -6.53
C THR A 79 25.69 7.87 -7.82
N LYS A 80 25.41 6.58 -7.88
CA LYS A 80 24.79 5.91 -9.04
C LYS A 80 23.28 5.69 -8.88
N ALA A 81 22.73 6.02 -7.73
CA ALA A 81 21.32 5.77 -7.42
C ALA A 81 20.36 6.52 -8.34
N GLU A 82 20.62 7.82 -8.56
CA GLU A 82 19.77 8.66 -9.42
C GLU A 82 19.76 8.16 -10.87
N ALA A 83 20.94 7.88 -11.43
CA ALA A 83 21.04 7.35 -12.79
C ALA A 83 20.33 6.00 -12.95
N LEU A 84 20.43 5.11 -11.96
CA LEU A 84 19.71 3.84 -11.98
C LEU A 84 18.20 4.05 -11.81
N LYS A 85 17.77 4.97 -10.95
CA LYS A 85 16.38 5.34 -10.76
C LYS A 85 15.75 5.83 -12.06
N ASP A 86 16.40 6.76 -12.76
CA ASP A 86 15.94 7.30 -14.04
C ASP A 86 15.85 6.21 -15.12
N ALA A 87 16.82 5.31 -15.17
CA ALA A 87 16.80 4.18 -16.09
C ALA A 87 15.65 3.21 -15.78
N LEU A 88 15.33 2.97 -14.49
CA LEU A 88 14.20 2.14 -14.09
C LEU A 88 12.85 2.80 -14.41
N LEU A 89 12.74 4.12 -14.31
CA LEU A 89 11.51 4.85 -14.66
C LEU A 89 11.26 4.88 -16.18
N SER A 90 12.30 4.94 -17.00
CA SER A 90 12.21 5.08 -18.46
C SER A 90 12.24 3.76 -19.23
N GLY A 91 12.48 2.64 -18.57
CA GLY A 91 12.58 1.33 -19.20
C GLY A 91 11.25 0.79 -19.75
N THR A 92 11.34 -0.28 -20.51
CA THR A 92 10.19 -0.97 -21.12
C THR A 92 10.14 -2.44 -20.70
N PHE A 93 8.92 -2.98 -20.60
CA PHE A 93 8.75 -4.40 -20.31
C PHE A 93 8.80 -5.26 -21.59
N PRO A 94 9.44 -6.44 -21.55
CA PRO A 94 9.39 -7.40 -22.63
C PRO A 94 7.96 -7.80 -23.02
N PRO A 95 7.73 -8.17 -24.30
CA PRO A 95 6.37 -8.48 -24.79
C PRO A 95 5.64 -9.60 -24.02
N ASP A 96 6.35 -10.62 -23.57
CA ASP A 96 5.79 -11.73 -22.80
C ASP A 96 5.34 -11.30 -21.38
N ILE A 97 6.04 -10.35 -20.78
CA ILE A 97 5.66 -9.74 -19.50
C ILE A 97 4.45 -8.82 -19.70
N ARG A 98 4.47 -8.01 -20.76
CA ARG A 98 3.32 -7.14 -21.11
C ARG A 98 2.04 -7.94 -21.33
N GLU A 99 2.13 -9.12 -21.95
CA GLU A 99 0.98 -9.99 -22.15
C GLU A 99 0.41 -10.52 -20.81
N LYS A 100 1.29 -10.87 -19.86
CA LYS A 100 0.86 -11.23 -18.50
C LYS A 100 0.18 -10.05 -17.78
N PHE A 101 0.66 -8.83 -17.98
CA PHE A 101 0.03 -7.64 -17.44
C PHE A 101 -1.36 -7.38 -18.04
N ARG A 102 -1.53 -7.62 -19.35
CA ARG A 102 -2.86 -7.57 -19.98
C ARG A 102 -3.82 -8.57 -19.33
N THR A 103 -3.41 -9.81 -19.19
CA THR A 103 -4.22 -10.86 -18.54
C THR A 103 -4.61 -10.47 -17.11
N LEU A 104 -3.68 -9.89 -16.34
CA LEU A 104 -3.94 -9.37 -15.00
C LEU A 104 -4.98 -8.24 -15.03
N LEU A 105 -4.84 -7.28 -15.93
CA LEU A 105 -5.77 -6.16 -16.05
C LEU A 105 -7.14 -6.58 -16.58
N GLU A 106 -7.22 -7.57 -17.47
CA GLU A 106 -8.48 -8.18 -17.91
C GLU A 106 -9.23 -8.82 -16.73
N TYR A 107 -8.51 -9.50 -15.83
CA TYR A 107 -9.10 -10.07 -14.63
C TYR A 107 -9.71 -9.01 -13.70
N PHE A 108 -9.01 -7.90 -13.47
CA PHE A 108 -9.52 -6.81 -12.62
C PHE A 108 -10.60 -5.97 -13.32
N GLY A 109 -10.67 -6.00 -14.66
CA GLY A 109 -11.54 -5.12 -15.43
C GLY A 109 -11.19 -3.65 -15.17
N GLN A 110 -12.19 -2.82 -14.92
CA GLN A 110 -12.01 -1.39 -14.56
C GLN A 110 -12.07 -1.14 -13.05
N SER A 111 -11.89 -2.17 -12.22
CA SER A 111 -11.79 -1.96 -10.78
C SER A 111 -10.50 -1.27 -10.42
N PRO A 112 -10.52 -0.29 -9.53
CA PRO A 112 -9.30 0.32 -9.00
C PRO A 112 -8.39 -0.71 -8.35
N ILE A 113 -7.10 -0.59 -8.59
CA ILE A 113 -6.07 -1.47 -8.05
C ILE A 113 -4.94 -0.66 -7.40
N ILE A 114 -4.21 -1.28 -6.50
CA ILE A 114 -2.99 -0.74 -5.92
C ILE A 114 -1.82 -1.66 -6.26
N VAL A 115 -0.74 -1.06 -6.74
CA VAL A 115 0.54 -1.70 -7.05
C VAL A 115 1.49 -1.41 -5.91
N ARG A 116 1.88 -2.45 -5.16
CA ARG A 116 2.64 -2.31 -3.92
C ARG A 116 3.97 -3.03 -4.01
N SER A 117 5.00 -2.41 -3.46
CA SER A 117 6.26 -3.11 -3.21
C SER A 117 6.05 -4.34 -2.33
N SER A 118 6.76 -5.41 -2.62
CA SER A 118 6.84 -6.62 -1.81
C SER A 118 8.26 -7.17 -1.89
N SER A 119 9.21 -6.37 -1.40
CA SER A 119 10.62 -6.71 -1.42
C SER A 119 10.92 -7.87 -0.46
N PHE A 120 11.98 -8.61 -0.76
CA PHE A 120 12.51 -9.63 0.15
C PHE A 120 12.99 -9.02 1.48
N LEU A 121 13.47 -7.77 1.45
CA LEU A 121 13.96 -7.06 2.64
C LEU A 121 12.84 -6.35 3.43
N GLU A 122 11.64 -6.20 2.85
CA GLU A 122 10.48 -5.64 3.55
C GLU A 122 9.86 -6.66 4.51
N ASP A 123 9.41 -6.15 5.65
CA ASP A 123 8.68 -6.91 6.67
C ASP A 123 9.39 -8.19 7.15
N GLY A 124 10.73 -8.21 7.06
CA GLY A 124 11.56 -9.24 7.65
C GLY A 124 11.62 -9.12 9.17
N PHE A 125 11.93 -10.23 9.85
CA PHE A 125 12.07 -10.26 11.30
C PHE A 125 13.09 -9.22 11.78
N GLY A 126 12.65 -8.28 12.61
CA GLY A 126 13.48 -7.19 13.14
C GLY A 126 13.68 -5.99 12.20
N ASN A 127 13.17 -6.03 10.97
CA ASN A 127 13.27 -4.94 10.00
C ASN A 127 11.87 -4.55 9.50
N ALA A 128 11.36 -3.42 9.96
CA ALA A 128 10.14 -2.84 9.44
C ALA A 128 10.49 -1.78 8.39
N PHE A 129 10.22 -2.07 7.12
CA PHE A 129 10.46 -1.20 5.96
C PHE A 129 9.24 -0.31 5.62
N ALA A 130 8.34 -0.13 6.56
CA ALA A 130 7.09 0.61 6.32
C ALA A 130 7.37 2.01 5.74
N GLY A 131 6.73 2.31 4.60
CA GLY A 131 6.82 3.62 3.94
C GLY A 131 8.19 3.94 3.32
N LYS A 132 9.02 2.95 3.02
CA LYS A 132 10.33 3.16 2.38
C LYS A 132 10.31 2.93 0.87
N TYR A 133 9.41 2.10 0.41
CA TYR A 133 9.16 1.87 -1.01
C TYR A 133 7.77 2.34 -1.39
N GLU A 134 7.60 2.69 -2.65
CA GLU A 134 6.35 3.25 -3.16
C GLU A 134 5.22 2.22 -3.26
N SER A 135 4.01 2.73 -3.12
CA SER A 135 2.77 2.06 -3.48
C SER A 135 1.96 3.01 -4.36
N VAL A 136 1.51 2.54 -5.50
CA VAL A 136 0.87 3.37 -6.52
C VAL A 136 -0.57 2.90 -6.73
N PHE A 137 -1.53 3.81 -6.57
CA PHE A 137 -2.90 3.55 -6.98
C PHE A 137 -3.05 3.72 -8.48
N CYS A 138 -3.68 2.74 -9.12
CA CYS A 138 -4.15 2.83 -10.49
C CYS A 138 -5.69 2.86 -10.43
N VAL A 139 -6.29 3.96 -10.84
CA VAL A 139 -7.75 4.09 -10.90
C VAL A 139 -8.32 3.13 -11.94
N ASN A 140 -7.49 2.79 -12.94
CA ASN A 140 -7.71 1.69 -13.88
C ASN A 140 -8.92 1.91 -14.79
N GLN A 141 -9.15 3.17 -15.19
CA GLN A 141 -10.19 3.57 -16.15
C GLN A 141 -9.58 3.76 -17.54
N GLY A 142 -10.45 3.82 -18.55
CA GLY A 142 -10.06 4.04 -19.95
C GLY A 142 -9.93 2.76 -20.76
N SER A 143 -9.30 2.88 -21.93
CA SER A 143 -9.03 1.77 -22.85
C SER A 143 -8.05 0.75 -22.28
N PRO A 144 -8.03 -0.48 -22.80
CA PRO A 144 -7.06 -1.49 -22.36
C PRO A 144 -5.59 -1.03 -22.46
N GLU A 145 -5.26 -0.23 -23.48
CA GLU A 145 -3.88 0.26 -23.69
C GLU A 145 -3.53 1.37 -22.70
N GLU A 146 -4.43 2.30 -22.41
CA GLU A 146 -4.24 3.33 -21.38
C GLU A 146 -4.07 2.71 -19.99
N ARG A 147 -4.87 1.70 -19.67
CA ARG A 147 -4.76 0.96 -18.41
C ARG A 147 -3.44 0.20 -18.30
N LEU A 148 -2.98 -0.42 -19.39
CA LEU A 148 -1.69 -1.10 -19.44
C LEU A 148 -0.54 -0.13 -19.21
N GLU A 149 -0.54 1.02 -19.89
CA GLU A 149 0.51 2.03 -19.73
C GLU A 149 0.57 2.58 -18.30
N ALA A 150 -0.59 2.90 -17.72
CA ALA A 150 -0.69 3.34 -16.32
C ALA A 150 -0.17 2.28 -15.35
N PHE A 151 -0.49 1.01 -15.59
CA PHE A 151 -0.02 -0.10 -14.77
C PHE A 151 1.50 -0.31 -14.91
N GLU A 152 2.04 -0.29 -16.13
CA GLU A 152 3.48 -0.38 -16.37
C GLU A 152 4.22 0.77 -15.69
N SER A 153 3.69 1.99 -15.78
CA SER A 153 4.23 3.16 -15.08
C SER A 153 4.24 2.97 -13.55
N ALA A 154 3.17 2.42 -12.98
CA ALA A 154 3.10 2.12 -11.56
C ALA A 154 4.16 1.07 -11.13
N VAL A 155 4.35 0.01 -11.92
CA VAL A 155 5.38 -1.00 -11.63
C VAL A 155 6.79 -0.40 -11.75
N ARG A 156 7.05 0.44 -12.77
CA ARG A 156 8.31 1.18 -12.91
C ARG A 156 8.59 2.06 -11.68
N THR A 157 7.59 2.78 -11.20
CA THR A 157 7.69 3.61 -9.99
C THR A 157 8.07 2.78 -8.77
N VAL A 158 7.41 1.63 -8.57
CA VAL A 158 7.76 0.72 -7.47
C VAL A 158 9.19 0.21 -7.61
N TYR A 159 9.63 -0.18 -8.81
CA TYR A 159 11.01 -0.63 -9.02
C TYR A 159 12.02 0.50 -8.78
N ALA A 160 11.75 1.70 -9.26
CA ALA A 160 12.60 2.87 -9.09
C ALA A 160 12.72 3.31 -7.63
N SER A 161 11.68 3.10 -6.81
CA SER A 161 11.69 3.45 -5.38
C SER A 161 12.77 2.70 -4.56
N THR A 162 13.29 1.59 -5.10
CA THR A 162 14.45 0.90 -4.51
C THR A 162 15.70 1.78 -4.45
N MET A 163 15.76 2.82 -5.29
CA MET A 163 16.86 3.77 -5.40
C MET A 163 16.59 5.10 -4.68
N ASP A 164 15.46 5.24 -3.99
CA ASP A 164 15.19 6.43 -3.19
C ASP A 164 16.20 6.61 -2.07
N ILE A 165 16.66 7.83 -1.86
CA ILE A 165 17.71 8.14 -0.87
C ILE A 165 17.28 7.65 0.52
N SER A 166 16.01 7.87 0.91
CA SER A 166 15.48 7.42 2.20
C SER A 166 15.53 5.90 2.37
N ALA A 167 15.30 5.14 1.29
CA ALA A 167 15.39 3.69 1.29
C ALA A 167 16.85 3.21 1.36
N LEU A 168 17.74 3.88 0.61
CA LEU A 168 19.18 3.60 0.64
C LEU A 168 19.80 3.88 1.99
N GLU A 169 19.48 5.03 2.61
CA GLU A 169 19.93 5.39 3.96
C GLU A 169 19.45 4.38 5.00
N TYR A 170 18.18 4.01 4.93
CA TYR A 170 17.62 3.00 5.83
C TYR A 170 18.35 1.65 5.71
N ARG A 171 18.57 1.16 4.49
CA ARG A 171 19.33 -0.09 4.27
C ARG A 171 20.76 0.00 4.82
N LYS A 172 21.43 1.15 4.62
CA LYS A 172 22.78 1.38 5.15
C LYS A 172 22.80 1.38 6.68
N GLN A 173 21.85 2.08 7.32
CA GLN A 173 21.71 2.12 8.79
C GLN A 173 21.45 0.74 9.40
N ARG A 174 20.82 -0.16 8.65
CA ARG A 174 20.53 -1.54 9.07
C ARG A 174 21.59 -2.56 8.65
N GLY A 175 22.68 -2.13 8.02
CA GLY A 175 23.73 -3.03 7.52
C GLY A 175 23.28 -3.89 6.33
N LEU A 176 22.24 -3.48 5.61
CA LEU A 176 21.64 -4.19 4.48
C LEU A 176 22.12 -3.69 3.12
N GLN A 177 23.09 -2.77 3.07
CA GLN A 177 23.58 -2.17 1.82
C GLN A 177 24.16 -3.18 0.84
N HIS A 178 24.68 -4.31 1.35
CA HIS A 178 25.23 -5.39 0.52
C HIS A 178 24.23 -6.52 0.26
N SER A 179 23.07 -6.48 0.90
CA SER A 179 21.99 -7.45 0.66
C SER A 179 21.39 -7.24 -0.72
N ASP A 180 21.02 -8.33 -1.37
CA ASP A 180 20.39 -8.25 -2.68
C ASP A 180 18.91 -7.85 -2.54
N GLU A 181 18.56 -6.72 -3.15
CA GLU A 181 17.18 -6.25 -3.18
C GLU A 181 16.43 -6.96 -4.29
N GLN A 182 15.54 -7.85 -3.89
CA GLN A 182 14.69 -8.63 -4.80
C GLN A 182 13.26 -8.06 -4.76
N MET A 183 12.98 -7.10 -5.63
CA MET A 183 11.68 -6.46 -5.67
C MET A 183 10.66 -7.36 -6.36
N ALA A 184 9.71 -7.88 -5.59
CA ALA A 184 8.46 -8.41 -6.09
C ALA A 184 7.36 -7.34 -5.96
N VAL A 185 6.25 -7.54 -6.65
CA VAL A 185 5.13 -6.60 -6.60
C VAL A 185 3.84 -7.33 -6.22
N LEU A 186 3.10 -6.76 -5.29
CA LEU A 186 1.79 -7.19 -4.89
C LEU A 186 0.75 -6.24 -5.51
N VAL A 187 -0.11 -6.78 -6.36
CA VAL A 187 -1.21 -6.05 -6.99
C VAL A 187 -2.52 -6.46 -6.33
N GLN A 188 -3.27 -5.51 -5.81
CA GLN A 188 -4.51 -5.79 -5.08
C GLN A 188 -5.65 -4.92 -5.60
N ARG A 189 -6.86 -5.47 -5.63
CA ARG A 189 -8.06 -4.66 -5.77
C ARG A 189 -8.19 -3.72 -4.58
N VAL A 190 -8.51 -2.46 -4.84
CA VAL A 190 -8.77 -1.49 -3.77
C VAL A 190 -10.17 -1.77 -3.21
N SER A 191 -10.26 -1.92 -1.88
CA SER A 191 -11.56 -1.99 -1.20
C SER A 191 -12.22 -0.62 -1.18
N GLY A 192 -13.51 -0.57 -1.46
CA GLY A 192 -14.27 0.68 -1.48
C GLY A 192 -15.59 0.55 -2.23
N SER A 193 -16.24 1.67 -2.38
CA SER A 193 -17.52 1.83 -3.11
C SER A 193 -17.49 3.09 -3.95
N TYR A 194 -18.31 3.10 -5.01
CA TYR A 194 -18.50 4.29 -5.82
C TYR A 194 -19.47 5.26 -5.14
N HIS A 195 -19.09 6.53 -5.12
CA HIS A 195 -19.87 7.66 -4.64
C HIS A 195 -19.89 8.73 -5.74
N GLY A 196 -20.77 8.54 -6.74
CA GLY A 196 -20.67 9.26 -8.01
C GLY A 196 -19.40 8.83 -8.76
N ASP A 197 -18.58 9.80 -9.14
CA ASP A 197 -17.31 9.58 -9.84
C ASP A 197 -16.13 9.33 -8.89
N LEU A 198 -16.38 9.31 -7.60
CA LEU A 198 -15.37 9.04 -6.59
C LEU A 198 -15.45 7.60 -6.08
N PHE A 199 -14.29 6.97 -5.88
CA PHE A 199 -14.20 5.64 -5.31
C PHE A 199 -13.32 5.66 -4.06
N PHE A 200 -13.88 5.20 -2.92
CA PHE A 200 -13.17 5.12 -1.64
C PHE A 200 -13.88 4.18 -0.65
N PRO A 201 -13.16 3.61 0.35
CA PRO A 201 -13.76 2.87 1.45
C PRO A 201 -14.38 3.81 2.49
N ALA A 202 -15.35 3.33 3.25
CA ALA A 202 -15.95 4.08 4.34
C ALA A 202 -14.92 4.49 5.40
N ALA A 203 -13.97 3.62 5.67
CA ALA A 203 -12.83 3.89 6.54
C ALA A 203 -11.66 2.97 6.17
N ALA A 204 -10.46 3.44 6.43
CA ALA A 204 -9.24 2.65 6.33
C ALA A 204 -8.35 2.92 7.55
N GLY A 205 -7.32 2.11 7.75
CA GLY A 205 -6.45 2.35 8.89
C GLY A 205 -5.33 1.35 9.06
N VAL A 206 -4.56 1.56 10.12
CA VAL A 206 -3.44 0.71 10.52
C VAL A 206 -3.63 0.26 11.96
N GLY A 207 -3.50 -1.05 12.18
CA GLY A 207 -3.51 -1.65 13.51
C GLY A 207 -2.10 -1.92 14.02
N TYR A 208 -1.88 -1.64 15.29
CA TYR A 208 -0.64 -1.93 16.01
C TYR A 208 -0.95 -2.85 17.18
N SER A 209 -0.15 -3.87 17.40
CA SER A 209 -0.30 -4.81 18.52
C SER A 209 0.06 -4.21 19.89
N TYR A 210 0.67 -3.02 19.89
CA TYR A 210 1.04 -2.27 21.08
C TYR A 210 0.80 -0.78 20.88
N SER A 211 0.23 -0.10 21.88
CA SER A 211 0.04 1.34 21.87
C SER A 211 1.19 2.04 22.60
N SER A 212 1.92 2.88 21.89
CA SER A 212 2.91 3.78 22.49
C SER A 212 2.26 5.01 23.17
N TYR A 213 0.97 5.22 22.95
CA TYR A 213 0.20 6.35 23.50
C TYR A 213 -0.70 5.86 24.63
N ARG A 214 -0.64 6.54 25.76
CA ARG A 214 -1.50 6.29 26.92
C ARG A 214 -2.13 7.60 27.39
N TRP A 215 -3.33 7.90 26.90
CA TRP A 215 -4.07 9.12 27.25
C TRP A 215 -5.06 8.95 28.41
N ASN A 216 -5.22 7.73 28.89
CA ASN A 216 -6.03 7.41 30.04
C ASN A 216 -5.33 6.36 30.92
N LYS A 217 -5.34 6.58 32.24
CA LYS A 217 -4.64 5.70 33.21
C LYS A 217 -5.16 4.25 33.24
N TYR A 218 -6.39 4.03 32.77
CA TYR A 218 -7.03 2.72 32.73
C TYR A 218 -6.84 1.97 31.41
N MET A 219 -6.16 2.55 30.44
CA MET A 219 -5.87 1.89 29.17
C MET A 219 -4.74 0.87 29.32
N ASP A 220 -4.92 -0.28 28.67
CA ASP A 220 -3.88 -1.27 28.49
C ASP A 220 -3.14 -1.04 27.17
N PRO A 221 -1.86 -0.66 27.18
CA PRO A 221 -1.07 -0.51 25.96
C PRO A 221 -0.90 -1.83 25.18
N ALA A 222 -0.94 -2.98 25.86
CA ALA A 222 -0.77 -4.29 25.22
C ALA A 222 -2.02 -4.74 24.44
N ALA A 223 -3.17 -4.09 24.66
CA ALA A 223 -4.37 -4.35 23.87
C ALA A 223 -4.24 -3.92 22.40
N GLY A 224 -3.33 -2.99 22.11
CA GLY A 224 -3.10 -2.48 20.77
C GLY A 224 -3.85 -1.18 20.45
N LEU A 225 -3.56 -0.63 19.28
CA LEU A 225 -4.03 0.68 18.80
C LEU A 225 -4.48 0.58 17.36
N LEU A 226 -5.59 1.24 17.03
CA LEU A 226 -5.97 1.54 15.65
C LEU A 226 -5.77 3.01 15.33
N ARG A 227 -5.20 3.29 14.15
CA ARG A 227 -5.24 4.59 13.48
C ARG A 227 -6.23 4.50 12.35
N ILE A 228 -7.29 5.30 12.38
CA ILE A 228 -8.44 5.19 11.46
C ILE A 228 -8.62 6.52 10.75
N VAL A 229 -8.89 6.47 9.45
CA VAL A 229 -9.21 7.62 8.60
C VAL A 229 -10.44 7.32 7.75
N ALA A 230 -11.16 8.34 7.35
CA ALA A 230 -12.14 8.29 6.27
C ALA A 230 -11.40 8.29 4.92
N GLY A 231 -11.98 7.65 3.91
CA GLY A 231 -11.34 7.53 2.59
C GLY A 231 -10.23 6.46 2.55
N LEU A 232 -9.29 6.63 1.65
CA LEU A 232 -8.16 5.71 1.48
C LEU A 232 -7.19 5.76 2.67
N GLY A 233 -6.46 4.66 2.88
CA GLY A 233 -5.58 4.48 4.05
C GLY A 233 -4.28 5.29 4.06
N THR A 234 -4.00 6.07 3.03
CA THR A 234 -2.80 6.92 2.87
C THR A 234 -2.57 7.80 4.08
N ARG A 235 -3.59 8.54 4.54
CA ARG A 235 -3.51 9.45 5.69
C ARG A 235 -3.41 8.75 7.06
N ALA A 236 -3.63 7.46 7.12
CA ALA A 236 -3.35 6.68 8.33
C ALA A 236 -1.86 6.36 8.48
N VAL A 237 -1.11 6.33 7.38
CA VAL A 237 0.34 6.07 7.33
C VAL A 237 1.12 7.37 7.28
N ASP A 238 0.85 8.20 6.27
CA ASP A 238 1.45 9.50 6.10
C ASP A 238 0.69 10.54 6.93
N ARG A 239 1.42 11.46 7.53
CA ARG A 239 0.83 12.53 8.34
C ARG A 239 0.96 13.84 7.58
N PRO A 240 -0.07 14.24 6.81
CA PRO A 240 -0.10 15.61 6.30
C PRO A 240 -0.20 16.60 7.46
N ASP A 241 0.39 17.76 7.28
CA ASP A 241 0.29 18.83 8.26
C ASP A 241 -1.17 19.24 8.48
N HIS A 242 -1.56 19.36 9.75
CA HIS A 242 -2.87 19.84 10.17
C HIS A 242 -4.06 18.91 9.89
N ASP A 243 -3.81 17.62 9.58
CA ASP A 243 -4.85 16.60 9.47
C ASP A 243 -4.54 15.39 10.36
N TYR A 244 -5.54 14.80 11.01
CA TYR A 244 -5.31 13.86 12.11
C TYR A 244 -6.16 12.60 11.97
N PRO A 245 -5.52 11.41 11.94
CA PRO A 245 -6.26 10.16 12.05
C PRO A 245 -6.88 10.02 13.45
N ARG A 246 -8.02 9.37 13.53
CA ARG A 246 -8.58 8.95 14.81
C ARG A 246 -7.73 7.84 15.41
N LEU A 247 -7.39 7.98 16.69
CA LEU A 247 -6.71 6.96 17.47
C LEU A 247 -7.72 6.26 18.38
N ALA A 248 -7.75 4.93 18.34
CA ALA A 248 -8.61 4.11 19.20
C ALA A 248 -7.78 2.99 19.84
N ASN A 249 -7.72 2.96 21.19
CA ASN A 249 -7.11 1.86 21.91
C ASN A 249 -8.08 0.68 21.95
N LEU A 250 -7.59 -0.55 21.75
CA LEU A 250 -8.48 -1.70 21.53
C LEU A 250 -9.20 -2.22 22.77
N ASP A 251 -8.69 -1.95 23.99
CA ASP A 251 -9.40 -2.27 25.23
C ASP A 251 -10.52 -1.25 25.56
N ARG A 252 -10.37 0.00 25.09
CA ARG A 252 -11.31 1.09 25.37
C ARG A 252 -11.51 2.00 24.15
N PRO A 253 -12.06 1.49 23.04
CA PRO A 253 -12.12 2.23 21.77
C PRO A 253 -13.03 3.46 21.81
N ALA A 254 -13.97 3.51 22.76
CA ALA A 254 -14.88 4.64 22.97
C ALA A 254 -14.28 5.80 23.77
N VAL A 255 -13.11 5.60 24.41
CA VAL A 255 -12.46 6.67 25.19
C VAL A 255 -11.63 7.55 24.23
N PRO A 256 -12.06 8.79 23.99
CA PRO A 256 -11.35 9.69 23.09
C PRO A 256 -10.02 10.13 23.67
N MET A 257 -9.06 10.42 22.81
CA MET A 257 -7.77 10.99 23.20
C MET A 257 -7.94 12.43 23.73
N GLN A 258 -8.83 13.20 23.09
CA GLN A 258 -9.12 14.58 23.43
C GLN A 258 -10.32 14.64 24.39
N ASN A 259 -10.18 15.42 25.48
CA ASN A 259 -11.20 15.54 26.51
C ASN A 259 -12.24 16.64 26.22
N SER A 260 -11.90 17.65 25.42
CA SER A 260 -12.81 18.74 25.07
C SER A 260 -13.37 18.58 23.66
N VAL A 261 -14.57 19.11 23.42
CA VAL A 261 -15.20 19.16 22.10
C VAL A 261 -14.32 20.00 21.15
N ALA A 262 -13.81 21.13 21.62
CA ALA A 262 -12.96 22.00 20.81
C ALA A 262 -11.66 21.30 20.34
N ASP A 263 -11.03 20.50 21.22
CA ASP A 263 -9.83 19.75 20.82
C ASP A 263 -10.17 18.57 19.89
N ARG A 264 -11.31 17.90 20.09
CA ARG A 264 -11.78 16.87 19.17
C ARG A 264 -11.98 17.42 17.77
N HIS A 265 -12.61 18.59 17.65
CA HIS A 265 -12.77 19.29 16.38
C HIS A 265 -11.44 19.74 15.79
N ARG A 266 -10.55 20.32 16.62
CA ARG A 266 -9.22 20.79 16.19
C ARG A 266 -8.34 19.66 15.64
N PHE A 267 -8.40 18.49 16.24
CA PHE A 267 -7.59 17.31 15.90
C PHE A 267 -8.41 16.22 15.17
N SER A 268 -9.42 16.62 14.41
CA SER A 268 -10.17 15.75 13.52
C SER A 268 -9.57 15.73 12.11
N GLN A 269 -9.93 14.72 11.35
CA GLN A 269 -9.63 14.64 9.93
C GLN A 269 -10.52 15.61 9.15
N ARG A 270 -9.94 16.37 8.24
CA ARG A 270 -10.62 17.37 7.40
C ARG A 270 -10.60 17.03 5.92
N PHE A 271 -9.58 16.33 5.48
CA PHE A 271 -9.39 15.92 4.11
C PHE A 271 -9.34 14.40 4.01
N MET A 272 -9.77 13.85 2.91
CA MET A 272 -9.62 12.43 2.61
C MET A 272 -9.08 12.23 1.19
N ASP A 273 -8.28 11.17 1.03
CA ASP A 273 -7.81 10.75 -0.28
C ASP A 273 -8.80 9.78 -0.89
N VAL A 274 -9.10 10.00 -2.16
CA VAL A 274 -10.08 9.23 -2.94
C VAL A 274 -9.56 8.99 -4.35
N LEU A 275 -10.14 8.06 -5.07
CA LEU A 275 -9.86 7.87 -6.50
C LEU A 275 -10.97 8.54 -7.31
N ASP A 276 -10.60 9.53 -8.12
CA ASP A 276 -11.50 10.17 -9.08
C ASP A 276 -11.52 9.35 -10.37
N THR A 277 -12.64 8.70 -10.66
CA THR A 277 -12.76 7.78 -11.79
C THR A 277 -13.02 8.51 -13.12
N GLU A 278 -13.49 9.76 -13.09
CA GLU A 278 -13.63 10.60 -14.28
C GLU A 278 -12.26 11.15 -14.72
N LYS A 279 -11.48 11.67 -13.76
CA LYS A 279 -10.14 12.21 -14.03
C LYS A 279 -9.06 11.13 -14.10
N ASN A 280 -9.36 9.91 -13.66
CA ASN A 280 -8.44 8.77 -13.59
C ASN A 280 -7.20 9.06 -12.70
N GLU A 281 -7.41 9.70 -11.55
CA GLU A 281 -6.33 10.10 -10.64
C GLU A 281 -6.68 9.87 -9.16
N LEU A 282 -5.63 9.77 -8.33
CA LEU A 282 -5.73 9.90 -6.88
C LEU A 282 -5.84 11.39 -6.53
N THR A 283 -6.86 11.78 -5.80
CA THR A 283 -7.09 13.17 -5.43
C THR A 283 -7.45 13.33 -3.96
N GLU A 284 -7.19 14.51 -3.44
CA GLU A 284 -7.59 14.95 -2.11
C GLU A 284 -8.91 15.73 -2.21
N ILE A 285 -9.83 15.46 -1.30
CA ILE A 285 -11.07 16.22 -1.17
C ILE A 285 -11.31 16.63 0.28
N GLU A 286 -11.93 17.80 0.47
CA GLU A 286 -12.38 18.23 1.77
C GLU A 286 -13.64 17.47 2.17
N ILE A 287 -13.64 16.86 3.37
CA ILE A 287 -14.76 16.04 3.86
C ILE A 287 -16.05 16.84 3.93
N ASP A 288 -15.99 18.08 4.40
CA ASP A 288 -17.17 18.95 4.53
C ASP A 288 -17.84 19.21 3.19
N SER A 289 -17.09 19.32 2.09
CA SER A 289 -17.64 19.49 0.74
C SER A 289 -18.45 18.30 0.24
N MET A 290 -18.17 17.11 0.78
CA MET A 290 -18.83 15.85 0.41
C MET A 290 -20.03 15.52 1.30
N LEU A 291 -20.22 16.23 2.43
CA LEU A 291 -21.22 15.86 3.45
C LEU A 291 -22.65 15.78 2.90
N GLU A 292 -23.02 16.66 1.97
CA GLU A 292 -24.36 16.66 1.39
C GLU A 292 -24.62 15.43 0.53
N ASN A 293 -23.60 14.93 -0.15
CA ASN A 293 -23.67 13.81 -1.10
C ASN A 293 -23.45 12.43 -0.46
N LEU A 294 -22.97 12.37 0.79
CA LEU A 294 -22.72 11.11 1.47
C LEU A 294 -24.01 10.51 2.04
N PRO A 295 -24.20 9.18 1.94
CA PRO A 295 -25.35 8.49 2.55
C PRO A 295 -25.41 8.72 4.06
N LEU A 296 -26.62 8.78 4.61
CA LEU A 296 -26.83 9.01 6.04
C LEU A 296 -26.14 7.93 6.93
N TRP A 297 -26.09 6.70 6.45
CA TRP A 297 -25.40 5.61 7.19
C TRP A 297 -23.89 5.86 7.29
N TYR A 298 -23.29 6.40 6.21
CA TYR A 298 -21.87 6.75 6.19
C TYR A 298 -21.60 7.88 7.21
N LYS A 299 -22.38 8.96 7.15
CA LYS A 299 -22.27 10.07 8.11
C LYS A 299 -22.33 9.59 9.54
N LYS A 300 -23.27 8.67 9.85
CA LYS A 300 -23.42 8.09 11.20
C LYS A 300 -22.24 7.20 11.61
N ALA A 301 -21.56 6.56 10.66
CA ALA A 301 -20.45 5.64 10.94
C ALA A 301 -19.13 6.37 11.19
N VAL A 302 -18.86 7.47 10.45
CA VAL A 302 -17.55 8.12 10.44
C VAL A 302 -17.52 9.49 11.10
N MET A 303 -18.68 10.08 11.40
CA MET A 303 -18.80 11.43 11.94
C MET A 303 -19.34 11.40 13.38
N GLU A 304 -18.74 12.22 14.22
CA GLU A 304 -19.24 12.52 15.56
C GLU A 304 -20.06 13.82 15.51
N ARG A 305 -21.24 13.85 16.15
CA ARG A 305 -22.02 15.08 16.25
C ARG A 305 -21.47 15.94 17.40
N ASP A 306 -21.22 17.19 17.14
CA ASP A 306 -21.04 18.21 18.18
C ASP A 306 -22.44 18.55 18.74
N TYR A 307 -22.68 18.23 20.00
CA TYR A 307 -23.86 18.66 20.75
C TYR A 307 -23.48 19.80 21.66
#